data_428571ec10eae816201cfcda687683b5
#
_entry.id   428571ec10eae816201cfcda687683b5
#
_cell.length_a   1.000
_cell.length_b   1.000
_cell.length_c   1.000
_cell.angle_alpha   90.00
_cell.angle_beta   90.00
_cell.angle_gamma   90.00
#
_symmetry.space_group_name_H-M   'P 1'
#
loop_
_entity.id
_entity.type
_entity.pdbx_description
1 polymer ?
#
loop_
_entity_poly.entity_id
_entity_poly.type
_entity_poly.pdbx_seq_one_letter_code
_entity_poly.pdbx_strand_id
1 'polypeptide(L)'
;MADERYITEDPELDDGQTADEDGEGAGLYEHFAVVADKGQAPLRLDKFLTVRMEKCSRNRIQAAADSGSILVNGKAAKSSYKVKPLDRIQIVLPYPRREVEIIPEDIPLEIPYEDDDLLIVNKPAGLVHRIDKNTSGLLVVAKNEQSHARLAKQFFDHTIGRRYVALVWGNFEEDEGTITGNIGRSPRDRQKMFVFEDGSDGKHAVTHWRVLKRYGYVTLVECRLETGRTHQIRVHMSWQGHPLFNDERYGGDRILKGTTFSKYKQFIENCFAVMPRHALHAQSLGFVHPMTHEAVYFESELPDDFRALLEKWDTYAAASKESDNG
;
A
#
# COMPACT_ATOMS: atom_id res chain seq x y z
N MET A 1 -29.60 14.54 16.58
CA MET A 1 -28.58 14.61 15.53
C MET A 1 -27.33 14.07 16.17
N ALA A 2 -27.02 12.83 15.91
CA ALA A 2 -25.87 12.11 16.46
C ALA A 2 -24.67 12.36 15.55
N ASP A 3 -23.60 12.80 16.19
CA ASP A 3 -22.31 13.08 15.59
C ASP A 3 -21.62 11.74 15.23
N GLU A 4 -21.75 11.30 13.99
CA GLU A 4 -21.09 10.09 13.47
C GLU A 4 -19.62 10.38 13.19
N ARG A 5 -18.77 10.10 14.18
CA ARG A 5 -17.31 10.13 13.99
C ARG A 5 -16.83 8.79 13.44
N TYR A 6 -16.50 8.78 12.17
CA TYR A 6 -15.86 7.65 11.52
C TYR A 6 -14.41 7.48 12.02
N ILE A 7 -14.16 6.39 12.72
CA ILE A 7 -12.79 5.96 13.07
C ILE A 7 -12.35 4.98 11.97
N THR A 8 -11.57 5.46 11.01
CA THR A 8 -10.85 4.59 10.08
C THR A 8 -9.54 4.17 10.71
N GLU A 9 -9.53 3.05 11.43
CA GLU A 9 -8.30 2.39 11.80
C GLU A 9 -7.85 1.49 10.64
N ASP A 10 -6.99 2.03 9.77
CA ASP A 10 -6.17 1.22 8.86
C ASP A 10 -4.78 1.08 9.50
N PRO A 11 -4.32 -0.13 9.92
CA PRO A 11 -3.03 -0.30 10.57
C PRO A 11 -1.82 -0.12 9.63
N GLU A 12 -2.02 0.27 8.38
CA GLU A 12 -0.96 0.40 7.36
C GLU A 12 -0.47 1.84 7.11
N LEU A 13 -0.98 2.85 7.82
CA LEU A 13 -0.52 4.23 7.69
C LEU A 13 0.43 4.62 8.85
N ASP A 14 1.51 3.88 9.03
CA ASP A 14 2.66 4.35 9.78
C ASP A 14 3.73 4.84 8.80
N ASP A 15 3.55 6.06 8.29
CA ASP A 15 4.62 6.82 7.66
C ASP A 15 5.58 7.25 8.77
N GLY A 16 6.71 6.52 8.85
CA GLY A 16 7.76 6.76 9.82
C GLY A 16 8.27 8.20 9.82
N GLN A 17 7.58 9.06 10.58
CA GLN A 17 8.22 10.22 11.17
C GLN A 17 8.82 9.77 12.50
N THR A 18 10.13 9.76 12.55
CA THR A 18 10.92 9.63 13.76
C THR A 18 10.36 10.55 14.82
N ALA A 19 9.89 9.97 15.92
CA ALA A 19 9.67 10.70 17.15
C ALA A 19 11.04 11.25 17.57
N ASP A 20 11.14 12.59 17.65
CA ASP A 20 12.26 13.23 18.30
C ASP A 20 12.37 12.67 19.72
N GLU A 21 13.54 12.08 20.01
CA GLU A 21 13.94 11.69 21.34
C GLU A 21 14.18 12.97 22.17
N ASP A 22 13.14 13.52 22.74
CA ASP A 22 13.28 14.39 23.89
C ASP A 22 12.52 13.76 25.05
N GLY A 23 13.31 13.27 25.99
CA GLY A 23 12.86 12.53 27.14
C GLY A 23 12.07 13.37 28.13
N GLU A 24 11.36 12.63 28.92
CA GLU A 24 10.81 12.76 30.24
C GLU A 24 9.28 12.62 30.31
N GLY A 25 8.84 11.48 30.89
CA GLY A 25 7.48 11.24 31.32
C GLY A 25 6.61 10.46 30.35
N ALA A 26 6.85 9.15 30.24
CA ALA A 26 5.93 8.22 29.56
C ALA A 26 4.56 8.18 30.28
N GLY A 27 3.73 9.18 30.05
CA GLY A 27 2.34 9.19 30.43
C GLY A 27 1.55 8.23 29.54
N LEU A 28 0.74 7.35 30.15
CA LEU A 28 -0.24 6.56 29.40
C LEU A 28 -1.42 7.47 29.05
N TYR A 29 -1.80 7.48 27.77
CA TYR A 29 -2.91 8.27 27.26
C TYR A 29 -4.19 7.42 27.21
N GLU A 30 -5.32 7.98 27.66
CA GLU A 30 -6.62 7.33 27.60
C GLU A 30 -7.20 7.37 26.18
N HIS A 31 -7.37 6.19 25.57
CA HIS A 31 -7.96 6.03 24.23
C HIS A 31 -9.44 5.70 24.25
N PHE A 32 -9.91 5.07 25.32
CA PHE A 32 -11.30 4.70 25.52
C PHE A 32 -11.59 4.63 27.01
N ALA A 33 -12.76 5.11 27.44
CA ALA A 33 -13.26 4.96 28.80
C ALA A 33 -14.74 4.66 28.81
N VAL A 34 -15.15 3.77 29.71
CA VAL A 34 -16.55 3.44 29.95
C VAL A 34 -16.76 3.07 31.40
N VAL A 35 -17.90 3.46 31.96
CA VAL A 35 -18.34 3.04 33.29
C VAL A 35 -19.43 1.99 33.11
N ALA A 36 -19.29 0.84 33.78
CA ALA A 36 -20.29 -0.20 33.76
C ALA A 36 -21.59 0.26 34.49
N ASP A 37 -22.73 -0.10 33.92
CA ASP A 37 -24.04 0.28 34.44
C ASP A 37 -24.26 -0.23 35.87
N LYS A 38 -25.09 0.46 36.65
CA LYS A 38 -25.45 0.04 38.03
C LYS A 38 -26.07 -1.37 38.09
N GLY A 39 -26.74 -1.79 37.03
CA GLY A 39 -27.35 -3.12 36.88
C GLY A 39 -26.53 -4.12 36.08
N GLN A 40 -25.25 -3.83 35.86
CA GLN A 40 -24.39 -4.70 35.03
C GLN A 40 -24.29 -6.11 35.62
N ALA A 41 -24.79 -7.11 34.87
CA ALA A 41 -24.58 -8.51 35.21
C ALA A 41 -23.09 -8.87 35.01
N PRO A 42 -22.53 -9.80 35.82
CA PRO A 42 -21.14 -10.21 35.71
C PRO A 42 -20.83 -10.73 34.30
N LEU A 43 -20.08 -9.99 33.51
CA LEU A 43 -19.66 -10.31 32.15
C LEU A 43 -18.12 -10.23 32.05
N ARG A 44 -17.52 -11.14 31.31
CA ARG A 44 -16.07 -11.08 31.08
C ARG A 44 -15.71 -9.78 30.35
N LEU A 45 -14.57 -9.20 30.72
CA LEU A 45 -14.07 -7.93 30.20
C LEU A 45 -13.92 -7.95 28.66
N ASP A 46 -13.41 -9.05 28.11
CA ASP A 46 -13.28 -9.21 26.65
C ASP A 46 -14.65 -9.18 25.96
N LYS A 47 -15.68 -9.81 26.49
CA LYS A 47 -17.05 -9.77 25.95
C LYS A 47 -17.71 -8.39 26.17
N PHE A 48 -17.49 -7.80 27.35
CA PHE A 48 -18.05 -6.48 27.68
C PHE A 48 -17.58 -5.40 26.71
N LEU A 49 -16.28 -5.37 26.41
CA LEU A 49 -15.68 -4.41 25.47
C LEU A 49 -16.05 -4.69 24.01
N THR A 50 -16.11 -5.96 23.60
CA THR A 50 -16.50 -6.32 22.22
C THR A 50 -17.89 -5.79 21.85
N VAL A 51 -18.82 -5.73 22.79
CA VAL A 51 -20.18 -5.21 22.56
C VAL A 51 -20.22 -3.66 22.52
N ARG A 52 -19.27 -3.00 23.17
CA ARG A 52 -19.25 -1.52 23.35
C ARG A 52 -18.24 -0.79 22.47
N MET A 53 -17.34 -1.54 21.83
CA MET A 53 -16.35 -0.99 20.90
C MET A 53 -16.66 -1.47 19.48
N GLU A 54 -17.07 -0.56 18.64
CA GLU A 54 -17.25 -0.83 17.22
C GLU A 54 -15.91 -1.17 16.57
N LYS A 55 -15.93 -2.11 15.63
CA LYS A 55 -14.76 -2.53 14.82
C LYS A 55 -13.57 -3.10 15.62
N CYS A 56 -13.74 -3.51 16.87
CA CYS A 56 -12.70 -4.12 17.67
C CYS A 56 -12.94 -5.63 17.87
N SER A 57 -12.04 -6.48 17.35
CA SER A 57 -12.16 -7.93 17.51
C SER A 57 -11.83 -8.37 18.94
N ARG A 58 -12.46 -9.47 19.39
CA ARG A 58 -12.20 -10.05 20.71
C ARG A 58 -10.73 -10.40 20.93
N ASN A 59 -10.03 -10.89 19.91
CA ASN A 59 -8.61 -11.21 19.97
C ASN A 59 -7.75 -9.97 20.22
N ARG A 60 -8.10 -8.83 19.62
CA ARG A 60 -7.42 -7.56 19.86
C ARG A 60 -7.60 -7.05 21.29
N ILE A 61 -8.79 -7.18 21.84
CA ILE A 61 -9.06 -6.86 23.25
C ILE A 61 -8.27 -7.75 24.20
N GLN A 62 -8.16 -9.05 23.91
CA GLN A 62 -7.37 -9.98 24.69
C GLN A 62 -5.88 -9.61 24.66
N ALA A 63 -5.32 -9.33 23.49
CA ALA A 63 -3.94 -8.88 23.36
C ALA A 63 -3.67 -7.58 24.13
N ALA A 64 -4.59 -6.60 24.07
CA ALA A 64 -4.49 -5.37 24.82
C ALA A 64 -4.57 -5.58 26.36
N ALA A 65 -5.38 -6.53 26.82
CA ALA A 65 -5.42 -6.90 28.22
C ALA A 65 -4.13 -7.60 28.69
N ASP A 66 -3.56 -8.46 27.85
CA ASP A 66 -2.32 -9.19 28.12
C ASP A 66 -1.09 -8.25 28.13
N SER A 67 -1.11 -7.18 27.31
CA SER A 67 -0.09 -6.11 27.35
C SER A 67 -0.25 -5.13 28.52
N GLY A 68 -1.30 -5.26 29.35
CA GLY A 68 -1.58 -4.34 30.45
C GLY A 68 -2.23 -3.01 30.05
N SER A 69 -2.63 -2.87 28.79
CA SER A 69 -3.23 -1.64 28.24
C SER A 69 -4.69 -1.45 28.63
N ILE A 70 -5.34 -2.43 29.29
CA ILE A 70 -6.73 -2.28 29.79
C ILE A 70 -6.72 -2.20 31.30
N LEU A 71 -7.24 -1.07 31.81
CA LEU A 71 -7.34 -0.81 33.24
C LEU A 71 -8.80 -0.93 33.69
N VAL A 72 -9.00 -1.53 34.86
CA VAL A 72 -10.29 -1.48 35.59
C VAL A 72 -10.03 -0.80 36.91
N ASN A 73 -10.73 0.29 37.17
CA ASN A 73 -10.54 1.14 38.33
C ASN A 73 -9.05 1.51 38.55
N GLY A 74 -8.35 1.85 37.46
CA GLY A 74 -6.95 2.27 37.46
C GLY A 74 -5.92 1.16 37.59
N LYS A 75 -6.33 -0.14 37.58
CA LYS A 75 -5.42 -1.31 37.67
C LYS A 75 -5.53 -2.18 36.44
N ALA A 76 -4.39 -2.66 35.92
CA ALA A 76 -4.37 -3.57 34.78
C ALA A 76 -5.20 -4.82 35.06
N ALA A 77 -6.06 -5.18 34.12
CA ALA A 77 -7.01 -6.29 34.26
C ALA A 77 -6.86 -7.31 33.14
N LYS A 78 -6.96 -8.60 33.49
CA LYS A 78 -6.96 -9.69 32.50
C LYS A 78 -8.25 -9.70 31.70
N SER A 79 -8.21 -10.19 30.46
CA SER A 79 -9.36 -10.35 29.57
C SER A 79 -10.52 -11.16 30.18
N SER A 80 -10.21 -12.06 31.13
CA SER A 80 -11.17 -12.89 31.87
C SER A 80 -11.83 -12.21 33.09
N TYR A 81 -11.40 -11.00 33.45
CA TYR A 81 -11.98 -10.24 34.57
C TYR A 81 -13.50 -10.14 34.40
N LYS A 82 -14.25 -10.35 35.49
CA LYS A 82 -15.70 -10.18 35.50
C LYS A 82 -16.05 -8.77 35.91
N VAL A 83 -16.50 -8.00 34.92
CA VAL A 83 -16.93 -6.60 35.10
C VAL A 83 -18.07 -6.55 36.12
N LYS A 84 -17.95 -5.63 37.08
CA LYS A 84 -18.92 -5.37 38.16
C LYS A 84 -19.66 -4.06 37.89
N PRO A 85 -20.83 -3.86 38.48
CA PRO A 85 -21.48 -2.56 38.46
C PRO A 85 -20.53 -1.42 38.88
N LEU A 86 -20.58 -0.31 38.14
CA LEU A 86 -19.78 0.89 38.37
C LEU A 86 -18.27 0.76 38.14
N ASP A 87 -17.78 -0.36 37.66
CA ASP A 87 -16.38 -0.47 37.25
C ASP A 87 -16.07 0.56 36.14
N ARG A 88 -15.03 1.36 36.36
CA ARG A 88 -14.47 2.25 35.33
C ARG A 88 -13.41 1.47 34.55
N ILE A 89 -13.67 1.26 33.27
CA ILE A 89 -12.79 0.52 32.35
C ILE A 89 -12.16 1.54 31.41
N GLN A 90 -10.83 1.48 31.27
CA GLN A 90 -10.05 2.41 30.45
C GLN A 90 -9.11 1.61 29.57
N ILE A 91 -8.91 2.03 28.33
CA ILE A 91 -7.84 1.56 27.45
C ILE A 91 -6.82 2.68 27.36
N VAL A 92 -5.58 2.38 27.74
CA VAL A 92 -4.47 3.33 27.78
C VAL A 92 -3.33 2.84 26.89
N LEU A 93 -2.74 3.75 26.12
CA LEU A 93 -1.64 3.46 25.22
C LEU A 93 -0.48 4.45 25.46
N PRO A 94 0.77 4.10 25.14
CA PRO A 94 1.93 4.95 25.39
C PRO A 94 2.06 6.15 24.43
N TYR A 95 1.08 6.37 23.56
CA TYR A 95 1.04 7.47 22.61
C TYR A 95 -0.30 8.20 22.71
N PRO A 96 -0.36 9.52 22.43
CA PRO A 96 -1.59 10.29 22.47
C PRO A 96 -2.61 9.79 21.44
N ARG A 97 -3.89 10.00 21.73
CA ARG A 97 -4.96 9.74 20.76
C ARG A 97 -4.74 10.68 19.56
N ARG A 98 -4.42 10.11 18.39
CA ARG A 98 -4.38 10.90 17.15
C ARG A 98 -5.82 11.24 16.78
N GLU A 99 -6.21 12.47 16.97
CA GLU A 99 -7.37 13.02 16.28
C GLU A 99 -6.92 13.32 14.85
N VAL A 100 -7.17 12.39 13.94
CA VAL A 100 -6.95 12.64 12.51
C VAL A 100 -8.12 13.52 12.06
N GLU A 101 -7.92 14.81 12.08
CA GLU A 101 -8.82 15.74 11.41
C GLU A 101 -8.58 15.56 9.90
N ILE A 102 -9.54 14.96 9.21
CA ILE A 102 -9.51 14.87 7.75
C ILE A 102 -9.90 16.24 7.22
N ILE A 103 -8.91 17.03 6.85
CA ILE A 103 -9.11 18.33 6.20
C ILE A 103 -9.27 18.04 4.70
N PRO A 104 -10.44 18.31 4.09
CA PRO A 104 -10.60 18.18 2.65
C PRO A 104 -9.64 19.12 1.91
N GLU A 105 -8.93 18.59 0.94
CA GLU A 105 -8.07 19.36 0.02
C GLU A 105 -8.68 19.35 -1.36
N ASP A 106 -8.70 20.51 -2.04
CA ASP A 106 -9.14 20.63 -3.43
C ASP A 106 -8.01 20.20 -4.36
N ILE A 107 -7.86 18.88 -4.50
CA ILE A 107 -6.84 18.29 -5.38
C ILE A 107 -7.51 17.98 -6.73
N PRO A 108 -7.03 18.55 -7.85
CA PRO A 108 -7.57 18.24 -9.17
C PRO A 108 -7.27 16.78 -9.51
N LEU A 109 -8.33 15.98 -9.69
CA LEU A 109 -8.25 14.58 -10.08
C LEU A 109 -8.84 14.40 -11.47
N GLU A 110 -8.17 13.63 -12.31
CA GLU A 110 -8.73 13.14 -13.54
C GLU A 110 -9.65 11.96 -13.25
N ILE A 111 -10.95 12.12 -13.57
CA ILE A 111 -11.99 11.10 -13.36
C ILE A 111 -12.49 10.65 -14.74
N PRO A 112 -11.89 9.61 -15.36
CA PRO A 112 -12.27 9.12 -16.68
C PRO A 112 -13.69 8.57 -16.76
N TYR A 113 -14.26 8.15 -15.63
CA TYR A 113 -15.62 7.61 -15.54
C TYR A 113 -16.20 7.82 -14.14
N GLU A 114 -17.49 8.17 -14.10
CA GLU A 114 -18.28 8.25 -12.87
C GLU A 114 -19.76 7.98 -13.17
N ASP A 115 -20.40 7.23 -12.27
CA ASP A 115 -21.85 7.02 -12.23
C ASP A 115 -22.36 7.01 -10.77
N ASP A 116 -23.57 6.48 -10.53
CA ASP A 116 -24.17 6.41 -9.19
C ASP A 116 -23.48 5.37 -8.28
N ASP A 117 -22.75 4.43 -8.85
CA ASP A 117 -22.24 3.26 -8.18
C ASP A 117 -20.73 3.29 -7.93
N LEU A 118 -19.97 3.86 -8.87
CA LEU A 118 -18.52 3.92 -8.79
C LEU A 118 -17.94 5.10 -9.55
N LEU A 119 -16.68 5.39 -9.29
CA LEU A 119 -15.86 6.28 -10.11
C LEU A 119 -14.49 5.65 -10.39
N ILE A 120 -13.93 5.99 -11.54
CA ILE A 120 -12.56 5.65 -11.91
C ILE A 120 -11.71 6.91 -11.77
N VAL A 121 -10.61 6.81 -11.05
CA VAL A 121 -9.67 7.91 -10.87
C VAL A 121 -8.35 7.55 -11.53
N ASN A 122 -7.81 8.45 -12.35
CA ASN A 122 -6.41 8.41 -12.76
C ASN A 122 -5.57 9.15 -11.71
N LYS A 123 -5.10 8.41 -10.72
CA LYS A 123 -4.40 8.96 -9.55
C LYS A 123 -3.02 9.51 -9.94
N PRO A 124 -2.72 10.79 -9.69
CA PRO A 124 -1.35 11.28 -9.77
C PRO A 124 -0.46 10.63 -8.69
N ALA A 125 0.83 10.59 -8.91
CA ALA A 125 1.77 10.17 -7.89
C ALA A 125 1.76 11.13 -6.68
N GLY A 126 2.15 10.64 -5.50
CA GLY A 126 2.19 11.45 -4.27
C GLY A 126 0.94 11.35 -3.40
N LEU A 127 -0.23 10.96 -3.93
CA LEU A 127 -1.44 10.76 -3.14
C LEU A 127 -1.46 9.36 -2.49
N VAL A 128 -1.83 9.31 -1.22
CA VAL A 128 -1.98 8.06 -0.48
C VAL A 128 -3.31 7.38 -0.86
N HIS A 129 -3.24 6.14 -1.30
CA HIS A 129 -4.40 5.30 -1.61
C HIS A 129 -4.01 3.80 -1.57
N ARG A 130 -4.95 2.89 -1.97
CA ARG A 130 -4.72 1.42 -2.04
C ARG A 130 -3.67 0.99 -3.06
N ILE A 131 -3.37 1.78 -4.09
CA ILE A 131 -2.10 1.69 -4.82
C ILE A 131 -1.06 2.54 -4.09
N ASP A 132 0.20 2.19 -4.20
CA ASP A 132 1.29 2.85 -3.47
C ASP A 132 1.26 4.38 -3.65
N LYS A 133 1.65 5.15 -2.64
CA LYS A 133 1.66 6.61 -2.65
C LYS A 133 2.25 7.18 -3.95
N ASN A 134 3.42 6.69 -4.34
CA ASN A 134 4.17 7.16 -5.50
C ASN A 134 3.89 6.39 -6.79
N THR A 135 2.94 5.46 -6.82
CA THR A 135 2.43 4.84 -8.03
C THR A 135 1.31 5.69 -8.61
N SER A 136 1.38 6.02 -9.89
CA SER A 136 0.33 6.72 -10.64
C SER A 136 -0.60 5.74 -11.35
N GLY A 137 -1.75 6.22 -11.82
CA GLY A 137 -2.64 5.49 -12.71
C GLY A 137 -3.99 5.11 -12.12
N LEU A 138 -4.68 4.20 -12.78
CA LEU A 138 -6.09 3.92 -12.57
C LEU A 138 -6.38 3.16 -11.27
N LEU A 139 -7.44 3.60 -10.61
CA LEU A 139 -8.06 2.91 -9.49
C LEU A 139 -9.58 3.07 -9.56
N VAL A 140 -10.31 2.13 -8.94
CA VAL A 140 -11.75 2.19 -8.80
C VAL A 140 -12.14 2.52 -7.36
N VAL A 141 -13.13 3.41 -7.21
CA VAL A 141 -13.73 3.77 -5.92
C VAL A 141 -15.22 3.45 -5.99
N ALA A 142 -15.72 2.62 -5.08
CA ALA A 142 -17.15 2.36 -4.93
C ALA A 142 -17.81 3.52 -4.17
N LYS A 143 -18.99 3.96 -4.64
CA LYS A 143 -19.77 5.05 -4.03
C LYS A 143 -20.81 4.57 -3.03
N ASN A 144 -21.10 3.27 -2.99
CA ASN A 144 -22.06 2.66 -2.08
C ASN A 144 -21.61 1.26 -1.61
N GLU A 145 -22.22 0.76 -0.53
CA GLU A 145 -21.85 -0.52 0.08
C GLU A 145 -22.07 -1.72 -0.84
N GLN A 146 -23.11 -1.71 -1.66
CA GLN A 146 -23.43 -2.82 -2.56
C GLN A 146 -22.36 -2.95 -3.66
N SER A 147 -22.00 -1.84 -4.28
CA SER A 147 -20.92 -1.78 -5.28
C SER A 147 -19.57 -2.13 -4.66
N HIS A 148 -19.29 -1.67 -3.42
CA HIS A 148 -18.11 -2.05 -2.69
C HIS A 148 -18.02 -3.57 -2.46
N ALA A 149 -19.09 -4.19 -1.96
CA ALA A 149 -19.11 -5.64 -1.69
C ALA A 149 -18.88 -6.47 -2.97
N ARG A 150 -19.50 -6.07 -4.08
CA ARG A 150 -19.37 -6.77 -5.36
C ARG A 150 -17.99 -6.59 -6.00
N LEU A 151 -17.42 -5.38 -5.93
CA LEU A 151 -16.04 -5.15 -6.38
C LEU A 151 -15.04 -5.88 -5.49
N ALA A 152 -15.20 -5.85 -4.16
CA ALA A 152 -14.34 -6.58 -3.23
C ALA A 152 -14.34 -8.09 -3.52
N LYS A 153 -15.54 -8.66 -3.89
CA LYS A 153 -15.62 -10.05 -4.33
C LYS A 153 -14.80 -10.31 -5.59
N GLN A 154 -14.86 -9.45 -6.60
CA GLN A 154 -14.07 -9.60 -7.82
C GLN A 154 -12.55 -9.49 -7.56
N PHE A 155 -12.12 -8.63 -6.62
CA PHE A 155 -10.74 -8.59 -6.16
C PHE A 155 -10.33 -9.89 -5.44
N PHE A 156 -11.21 -10.44 -4.61
CA PHE A 156 -11.00 -11.71 -3.90
C PHE A 156 -10.92 -12.90 -4.87
N ASP A 157 -11.84 -12.95 -5.84
CA ASP A 157 -11.91 -14.01 -6.86
C ASP A 157 -10.84 -13.85 -7.97
N HIS A 158 -10.01 -12.78 -7.90
CA HIS A 158 -8.95 -12.48 -8.88
C HIS A 158 -9.45 -12.31 -10.33
N THR A 159 -10.68 -11.84 -10.52
CA THR A 159 -11.30 -11.61 -11.82
C THR A 159 -11.06 -10.22 -12.39
N ILE A 160 -10.51 -9.29 -11.59
CA ILE A 160 -10.17 -7.93 -12.03
C ILE A 160 -8.87 -7.93 -12.81
N GLY A 161 -8.95 -7.51 -14.08
CA GLY A 161 -7.79 -7.30 -14.94
C GLY A 161 -7.04 -6.03 -14.56
N ARG A 162 -5.75 -6.14 -14.21
CA ARG A 162 -4.89 -5.01 -13.86
C ARG A 162 -3.57 -5.14 -14.58
N ARG A 163 -3.22 -4.12 -15.37
CA ARG A 163 -1.93 -4.04 -16.04
C ARG A 163 -1.20 -2.81 -15.56
N TYR A 164 0.08 -2.99 -15.33
CA TYR A 164 1.00 -1.94 -14.92
C TYR A 164 2.14 -1.86 -15.91
N VAL A 165 2.67 -0.67 -16.11
CA VAL A 165 3.93 -0.45 -16.83
C VAL A 165 4.99 -0.06 -15.82
N ALA A 166 6.15 -0.70 -15.90
CA ALA A 166 7.30 -0.43 -15.05
C ALA A 166 8.59 -0.32 -15.87
N LEU A 167 9.48 0.62 -15.50
CA LEU A 167 10.86 0.62 -15.93
C LEU A 167 11.71 -0.02 -14.83
N VAL A 168 12.46 -1.06 -15.18
CA VAL A 168 13.28 -1.83 -14.23
C VAL A 168 14.75 -1.85 -14.64
N TRP A 169 15.65 -2.02 -13.67
CA TRP A 169 17.06 -2.16 -13.92
C TRP A 169 17.42 -3.52 -14.53
N GLY A 170 18.33 -3.50 -15.48
CA GLY A 170 18.85 -4.70 -16.16
C GLY A 170 18.03 -5.11 -17.36
N ASN A 171 18.53 -6.14 -18.04
CA ASN A 171 17.85 -6.81 -19.16
C ASN A 171 17.36 -8.18 -18.71
N PHE A 172 16.23 -8.58 -19.23
CA PHE A 172 15.75 -9.95 -19.15
C PHE A 172 16.28 -10.75 -20.34
N GLU A 173 16.62 -12.01 -20.14
CA GLU A 173 16.96 -12.94 -21.21
C GLU A 173 15.69 -13.33 -21.98
N GLU A 174 14.63 -13.60 -21.24
CA GLU A 174 13.30 -13.94 -21.75
C GLU A 174 12.48 -12.70 -22.12
N ASP A 175 11.49 -12.87 -23.01
CA ASP A 175 10.55 -11.80 -23.37
C ASP A 175 9.36 -11.71 -22.43
N GLU A 176 9.03 -12.76 -21.72
CA GLU A 176 7.96 -12.82 -20.73
C GLU A 176 8.26 -13.86 -19.64
N GLY A 177 7.56 -13.75 -18.53
CA GLY A 177 7.71 -14.70 -17.44
C GLY A 177 6.71 -14.49 -16.32
N THR A 178 6.84 -15.34 -15.30
CA THR A 178 5.98 -15.32 -14.11
C THR A 178 6.84 -15.39 -12.86
N ILE A 179 6.56 -14.49 -11.92
CA ILE A 179 7.18 -14.47 -10.60
C ILE A 179 6.14 -14.94 -9.60
N THR A 180 6.46 -16.01 -8.87
CA THR A 180 5.61 -16.57 -7.83
C THR A 180 6.37 -16.65 -6.52
N GLY A 181 5.73 -16.20 -5.42
CA GLY A 181 6.32 -16.27 -4.08
C GLY A 181 5.35 -15.73 -3.03
N ASN A 182 5.58 -16.07 -1.76
CA ASN A 182 4.79 -15.51 -0.67
C ASN A 182 5.34 -14.14 -0.28
N ILE A 183 4.48 -13.12 -0.24
CA ILE A 183 4.86 -11.76 0.18
C ILE A 183 4.34 -11.49 1.58
N GLY A 184 5.24 -11.13 2.48
CA GLY A 184 4.98 -10.74 3.86
C GLY A 184 5.85 -9.57 4.31
N ARG A 185 5.68 -9.11 5.56
CA ARG A 185 6.54 -8.07 6.14
C ARG A 185 7.96 -8.60 6.32
N SER A 186 8.95 -7.78 5.93
CA SER A 186 10.35 -8.16 6.12
C SER A 186 10.67 -8.34 7.63
N PRO A 187 11.34 -9.43 8.01
CA PRO A 187 11.76 -9.65 9.39
C PRO A 187 12.85 -8.68 9.86
N ARG A 188 13.59 -8.08 8.90
CA ARG A 188 14.70 -7.13 9.19
C ARG A 188 14.27 -5.67 9.16
N ASP A 189 13.27 -5.35 8.33
CA ASP A 189 12.79 -3.98 8.13
C ASP A 189 11.28 -4.03 7.92
N ARG A 190 10.51 -3.71 8.95
CA ARG A 190 9.05 -3.80 8.95
C ARG A 190 8.37 -2.83 7.97
N GLN A 191 9.09 -1.84 7.45
CA GLN A 191 8.59 -0.93 6.42
C GLN A 191 8.67 -1.52 5.02
N LYS A 192 9.40 -2.64 4.83
CA LYS A 192 9.56 -3.34 3.56
C LYS A 192 8.75 -4.62 3.51
N MET A 193 8.30 -4.96 2.32
CA MET A 193 7.81 -6.30 2.02
C MET A 193 8.98 -7.18 1.57
N PHE A 194 8.83 -8.48 1.75
CA PHE A 194 9.84 -9.49 1.46
C PHE A 194 9.19 -10.73 0.86
N VAL A 195 9.93 -11.45 -0.02
CA VAL A 195 9.49 -12.72 -0.60
C VAL A 195 10.02 -13.87 0.25
N PHE A 196 9.12 -14.67 0.78
CA PHE A 196 9.41 -15.91 1.49
C PHE A 196 9.34 -17.07 0.51
N GLU A 197 10.50 -17.48 -0.03
CA GLU A 197 10.60 -18.55 -1.03
C GLU A 197 10.14 -19.91 -0.50
N ASP A 198 10.42 -20.16 0.77
CA ASP A 198 10.07 -21.40 1.46
C ASP A 198 8.60 -21.46 1.91
N GLY A 199 7.83 -20.37 1.66
CA GLY A 199 6.45 -20.28 2.09
C GLY A 199 6.24 -20.20 3.61
N SER A 200 7.31 -19.96 4.39
CA SER A 200 7.26 -19.93 5.86
C SER A 200 6.39 -18.82 6.42
N ASP A 201 6.21 -17.73 5.68
CA ASP A 201 5.36 -16.58 6.05
C ASP A 201 4.82 -15.88 4.80
N GLY A 202 3.99 -14.84 5.00
CA GLY A 202 3.43 -14.05 3.93
C GLY A 202 2.20 -14.69 3.27
N LYS A 203 1.76 -14.06 2.19
CA LYS A 203 0.60 -14.50 1.39
C LYS A 203 1.03 -14.75 -0.04
N HIS A 204 0.51 -15.81 -0.63
CA HIS A 204 0.77 -16.17 -2.02
C HIS A 204 0.55 -14.98 -2.96
N ALA A 205 1.51 -14.78 -3.87
CA ALA A 205 1.50 -13.69 -4.84
C ALA A 205 2.01 -14.17 -6.19
N VAL A 206 1.36 -13.72 -7.28
CA VAL A 206 1.73 -14.04 -8.66
C VAL A 206 1.72 -12.77 -9.49
N THR A 207 2.86 -12.52 -10.17
CA THR A 207 3.06 -11.40 -11.10
C THR A 207 3.55 -11.97 -12.44
N HIS A 208 2.76 -11.79 -13.50
CA HIS A 208 3.23 -12.03 -14.87
C HIS A 208 3.87 -10.76 -15.40
N TRP A 209 4.96 -10.90 -16.16
CA TRP A 209 5.61 -9.78 -16.80
C TRP A 209 5.90 -10.09 -18.26
N ARG A 210 5.94 -9.06 -19.10
CA ARG A 210 6.30 -9.10 -20.50
C ARG A 210 7.15 -7.90 -20.85
N VAL A 211 8.25 -8.11 -21.58
CA VAL A 211 9.10 -7.05 -22.07
C VAL A 211 8.38 -6.26 -23.15
N LEU A 212 8.33 -4.94 -22.96
CA LEU A 212 7.84 -4.01 -23.97
C LEU A 212 9.02 -3.42 -24.79
N LYS A 213 10.13 -3.09 -24.09
CA LYS A 213 11.32 -2.51 -24.75
C LYS A 213 12.57 -2.69 -23.90
N ARG A 214 13.69 -3.04 -24.54
CA ARG A 214 15.00 -3.13 -23.90
C ARG A 214 15.85 -1.92 -24.28
N TYR A 215 16.49 -1.29 -23.31
CA TYR A 215 17.36 -0.12 -23.47
C TYR A 215 18.84 -0.42 -23.18
N GLY A 216 19.20 -1.69 -22.97
CA GLY A 216 20.55 -2.11 -22.63
C GLY A 216 20.79 -2.23 -21.12
N TYR A 217 20.54 -1.19 -20.35
CA TYR A 217 20.75 -1.17 -18.91
C TYR A 217 19.47 -1.13 -18.09
N VAL A 218 18.35 -0.85 -18.74
CA VAL A 218 17.00 -0.91 -18.17
C VAL A 218 16.05 -1.54 -19.17
N THR A 219 14.94 -2.08 -18.67
CA THR A 219 13.89 -2.69 -19.48
C THR A 219 12.53 -2.13 -19.10
N LEU A 220 11.74 -1.74 -20.09
CA LEU A 220 10.34 -1.42 -19.93
C LEU A 220 9.54 -2.72 -19.97
N VAL A 221 8.76 -2.98 -18.93
CA VAL A 221 7.95 -4.20 -18.82
C VAL A 221 6.49 -3.86 -18.53
N GLU A 222 5.59 -4.67 -19.08
CA GLU A 222 4.20 -4.74 -18.62
C GLU A 222 4.10 -5.79 -17.52
N CYS A 223 3.41 -5.49 -16.43
CA CYS A 223 3.13 -6.42 -15.36
C CYS A 223 1.62 -6.65 -15.24
N ARG A 224 1.19 -7.91 -15.22
CA ARG A 224 -0.19 -8.31 -14.96
C ARG A 224 -0.25 -9.05 -13.64
N LEU A 225 -1.19 -8.64 -12.77
CA LEU A 225 -1.33 -9.17 -11.44
C LEU A 225 -2.49 -10.17 -11.34
N GLU A 226 -2.23 -11.40 -10.85
CA GLU A 226 -3.29 -12.28 -10.35
C GLU A 226 -3.68 -11.86 -8.93
N THR A 227 -2.72 -11.56 -8.08
CA THR A 227 -2.91 -11.14 -6.70
C THR A 227 -2.57 -9.65 -6.53
N GLY A 228 -2.98 -9.03 -5.41
CA GLY A 228 -2.69 -7.62 -5.11
C GLY A 228 -2.12 -7.46 -3.70
N ARG A 229 -0.87 -7.88 -3.47
CA ARG A 229 -0.19 -7.69 -2.19
C ARG A 229 0.51 -6.34 -2.15
N THR A 230 0.69 -5.79 -0.97
CA THR A 230 1.42 -4.53 -0.75
C THR A 230 2.78 -4.58 -1.44
N HIS A 231 3.10 -3.56 -2.25
CA HIS A 231 4.34 -3.44 -3.01
C HIS A 231 4.66 -4.63 -3.95
N GLN A 232 3.68 -5.43 -4.35
CA GLN A 232 3.92 -6.73 -4.99
C GLN A 232 4.87 -6.67 -6.21
N ILE A 233 4.61 -5.79 -7.18
CA ILE A 233 5.49 -5.64 -8.36
C ILE A 233 6.90 -5.24 -7.93
N ARG A 234 7.00 -4.27 -7.03
CA ARG A 234 8.26 -3.70 -6.56
C ARG A 234 9.13 -4.76 -5.87
N VAL A 235 8.55 -5.52 -4.94
CA VAL A 235 9.29 -6.56 -4.22
C VAL A 235 9.61 -7.76 -5.11
N HIS A 236 8.69 -8.19 -5.97
CA HIS A 236 8.93 -9.30 -6.91
C HIS A 236 10.06 -8.97 -7.90
N MET A 237 10.03 -7.79 -8.52
CA MET A 237 11.06 -7.36 -9.45
C MET A 237 12.42 -7.18 -8.75
N SER A 238 12.44 -6.58 -7.55
CA SER A 238 13.66 -6.47 -6.77
C SER A 238 14.23 -7.85 -6.37
N TRP A 239 13.39 -8.79 -5.99
CA TRP A 239 13.79 -10.15 -5.64
C TRP A 239 14.42 -10.90 -6.84
N GLN A 240 13.92 -10.66 -8.05
CA GLN A 240 14.50 -11.20 -9.30
C GLN A 240 15.77 -10.46 -9.76
N GLY A 241 16.27 -9.46 -8.98
CA GLY A 241 17.45 -8.69 -9.34
C GLY A 241 17.19 -7.53 -10.31
N HIS A 242 15.92 -7.21 -10.58
CA HIS A 242 15.46 -6.15 -11.45
C HIS A 242 14.63 -5.09 -10.72
N PRO A 243 15.15 -4.40 -9.67
CA PRO A 243 14.37 -3.41 -8.95
C PRO A 243 13.89 -2.31 -9.90
N LEU A 244 12.74 -1.71 -9.59
CA LEU A 244 12.20 -0.61 -10.36
C LEU A 244 13.15 0.58 -10.36
N PHE A 245 13.23 1.26 -11.49
CA PHE A 245 14.04 2.46 -11.65
C PHE A 245 13.58 3.54 -10.67
N ASN A 246 14.54 4.11 -9.92
CA ASN A 246 14.34 5.09 -8.85
C ASN A 246 13.43 4.61 -7.70
N ASP A 247 13.44 3.32 -7.38
CA ASP A 247 12.76 2.79 -6.19
C ASP A 247 13.69 2.84 -4.97
N GLU A 248 13.57 3.90 -4.18
CA GLU A 248 14.35 4.12 -2.96
C GLU A 248 14.18 2.96 -1.96
N ARG A 249 12.96 2.46 -1.79
CA ARG A 249 12.68 1.42 -0.80
C ARG A 249 13.26 0.06 -1.17
N TYR A 250 13.32 -0.27 -2.45
CA TYR A 250 13.81 -1.56 -2.96
C TYR A 250 15.13 -1.46 -3.71
N GLY A 251 15.85 -0.34 -3.56
CA GLY A 251 17.25 -0.20 -3.98
C GLY A 251 17.46 0.09 -5.46
N GLY A 252 16.45 0.63 -6.14
CA GLY A 252 16.53 1.08 -7.54
C GLY A 252 16.95 2.54 -7.71
N ASP A 253 17.18 3.27 -6.63
CA ASP A 253 17.54 4.69 -6.55
C ASP A 253 19.03 4.98 -6.75
N ARG A 254 19.76 3.99 -7.25
CA ARG A 254 21.20 4.07 -7.53
C ARG A 254 21.54 3.39 -8.85
N ILE A 255 22.71 3.66 -9.39
CA ILE A 255 23.18 3.00 -10.62
C ILE A 255 23.48 1.53 -10.32
N LEU A 256 22.69 0.64 -10.89
CA LEU A 256 22.86 -0.81 -10.74
C LEU A 256 23.49 -1.46 -11.96
N LYS A 257 23.27 -0.90 -13.14
CA LYS A 257 23.79 -1.37 -14.43
C LYS A 257 24.28 -0.18 -15.23
N GLY A 258 25.29 -0.39 -16.08
CA GLY A 258 25.82 0.63 -16.98
C GLY A 258 27.32 0.74 -16.93
N THR A 259 27.84 1.91 -17.27
CA THR A 259 29.28 2.21 -17.36
C THR A 259 29.74 3.05 -16.17
N THR A 260 31.08 3.10 -15.97
CA THR A 260 31.71 3.93 -14.91
C THR A 260 32.01 5.36 -15.36
N PHE A 261 31.67 5.71 -16.61
CA PHE A 261 31.96 7.04 -17.16
C PHE A 261 31.10 8.14 -16.49
N SER A 262 31.72 9.29 -16.27
CA SER A 262 31.04 10.44 -15.66
C SER A 262 29.80 10.92 -16.43
N LYS A 263 29.83 10.84 -17.77
CA LYS A 263 28.69 11.16 -18.63
C LYS A 263 27.49 10.27 -18.37
N TYR A 264 27.72 8.97 -18.14
CA TYR A 264 26.64 8.03 -17.83
C TYR A 264 26.06 8.31 -16.42
N LYS A 265 26.92 8.59 -15.44
CA LYS A 265 26.47 8.98 -14.10
C LYS A 265 25.57 10.22 -14.18
N GLN A 266 26.01 11.27 -14.88
CA GLN A 266 25.21 12.49 -15.09
C GLN A 266 23.90 12.21 -15.80
N PHE A 267 23.89 11.32 -16.80
CA PHE A 267 22.67 10.92 -17.49
C PHE A 267 21.67 10.27 -16.51
N ILE A 268 22.10 9.34 -15.65
CA ILE A 268 21.22 8.69 -14.66
C ILE A 268 20.73 9.69 -13.61
N GLU A 269 21.58 10.60 -13.12
CA GLU A 269 21.15 11.66 -12.20
C GLU A 269 20.06 12.54 -12.82
N ASN A 270 20.18 12.89 -14.10
CA ASN A 270 19.17 13.62 -14.83
C ASN A 270 17.87 12.78 -15.03
N CYS A 271 17.98 11.46 -15.19
CA CYS A 271 16.83 10.57 -15.25
C CYS A 271 16.09 10.49 -13.90
N PHE A 272 16.84 10.40 -12.79
CA PHE A 272 16.26 10.41 -11.44
C PHE A 272 15.59 11.75 -11.12
N ALA A 273 16.12 12.86 -11.57
CA ALA A 273 15.51 14.18 -11.39
C ALA A 273 14.19 14.32 -12.17
N VAL A 274 14.09 13.73 -13.36
CA VAL A 274 12.86 13.73 -14.18
C VAL A 274 11.79 12.80 -13.58
N MET A 275 12.21 11.66 -13.03
CA MET A 275 11.33 10.66 -12.42
C MET A 275 11.70 10.50 -10.92
N PRO A 276 11.26 11.44 -10.03
CA PRO A 276 11.69 11.45 -8.62
C PRO A 276 10.93 10.43 -7.76
N ARG A 277 10.55 9.31 -8.34
CA ARG A 277 9.80 8.23 -7.73
C ARG A 277 10.05 6.91 -8.45
N HIS A 278 9.65 5.79 -7.87
CA HIS A 278 9.72 4.52 -8.59
C HIS A 278 8.90 4.55 -9.90
N ALA A 279 9.49 4.09 -10.98
CA ALA A 279 8.88 4.09 -12.31
C ALA A 279 7.83 2.97 -12.42
N LEU A 280 6.63 3.24 -11.91
CA LEU A 280 5.46 2.34 -11.92
C LEU A 280 4.19 3.14 -12.18
N HIS A 281 3.37 2.60 -13.09
CA HIS A 281 2.10 3.18 -13.47
C HIS A 281 1.02 2.10 -13.65
N ALA A 282 -0.14 2.26 -13.02
CA ALA A 282 -1.30 1.39 -13.18
C ALA A 282 -2.03 1.79 -14.47
N GLN A 283 -1.63 1.17 -15.60
CA GLN A 283 -2.05 1.59 -16.93
C GLN A 283 -3.48 1.20 -17.25
N SER A 284 -3.91 -0.02 -16.88
CA SER A 284 -5.27 -0.43 -17.22
C SER A 284 -5.98 -1.15 -16.09
N LEU A 285 -7.31 -1.03 -16.12
CA LEU A 285 -8.22 -1.64 -15.15
C LEU A 285 -9.45 -2.17 -15.88
N GLY A 286 -9.72 -3.47 -15.76
CA GLY A 286 -10.88 -4.14 -16.33
C GLY A 286 -11.62 -4.96 -15.28
N PHE A 287 -12.93 -4.84 -15.22
CA PHE A 287 -13.79 -5.57 -14.28
C PHE A 287 -15.24 -5.66 -14.80
N VAL A 288 -16.07 -6.43 -14.12
CA VAL A 288 -17.52 -6.45 -14.37
C VAL A 288 -18.16 -5.37 -13.50
N HIS A 289 -18.89 -4.45 -14.14
CA HIS A 289 -19.57 -3.36 -13.43
C HIS A 289 -20.53 -3.94 -12.37
N PRO A 290 -20.47 -3.48 -11.10
CA PRO A 290 -21.15 -4.13 -9.99
C PRO A 290 -22.68 -4.14 -10.13
N MET A 291 -23.28 -3.18 -10.82
CA MET A 291 -24.72 -3.06 -10.95
C MET A 291 -25.25 -3.44 -12.33
N THR A 292 -24.61 -2.97 -13.40
CA THR A 292 -25.07 -3.29 -14.78
C THR A 292 -24.67 -4.69 -15.24
N HIS A 293 -23.65 -5.30 -14.59
CA HIS A 293 -23.06 -6.60 -14.96
C HIS A 293 -22.37 -6.62 -16.33
N GLU A 294 -22.09 -5.46 -16.91
CA GLU A 294 -21.33 -5.33 -18.15
C GLU A 294 -19.83 -5.34 -17.87
N ALA A 295 -19.07 -5.93 -18.78
CA ALA A 295 -17.61 -5.85 -18.71
C ALA A 295 -17.16 -4.45 -19.11
N VAL A 296 -16.39 -3.81 -18.26
CA VAL A 296 -15.82 -2.47 -18.48
C VAL A 296 -14.31 -2.52 -18.44
N TYR A 297 -13.67 -1.68 -19.27
CA TYR A 297 -12.22 -1.58 -19.37
C TYR A 297 -11.81 -0.13 -19.54
N PHE A 298 -10.83 0.29 -18.75
CA PHE A 298 -10.26 1.62 -18.75
C PHE A 298 -8.76 1.54 -18.96
N GLU A 299 -8.21 2.52 -19.68
CA GLU A 299 -6.78 2.65 -19.91
C GLU A 299 -6.38 4.12 -19.75
N SER A 300 -5.21 4.38 -19.18
CA SER A 300 -4.63 5.70 -19.03
C SER A 300 -3.29 5.78 -19.75
N GLU A 301 -2.96 6.95 -20.27
CA GLU A 301 -1.64 7.24 -20.81
C GLU A 301 -0.60 7.31 -19.67
N LEU A 302 0.65 7.07 -20.05
CA LEU A 302 1.77 7.29 -19.12
C LEU A 302 1.84 8.78 -18.75
N PRO A 303 2.06 9.10 -17.46
CA PRO A 303 2.20 10.48 -17.02
C PRO A 303 3.49 11.14 -17.57
N ASP A 304 3.53 12.45 -17.57
CA ASP A 304 4.59 13.25 -18.17
C ASP A 304 6.00 12.90 -17.69
N ASP A 305 6.16 12.67 -16.38
CA ASP A 305 7.43 12.27 -15.79
C ASP A 305 7.92 10.92 -16.34
N PHE A 306 7.01 9.97 -16.54
CA PHE A 306 7.34 8.66 -17.07
C PHE A 306 7.65 8.74 -18.58
N ARG A 307 6.87 9.49 -19.36
CA ARG A 307 7.13 9.71 -20.80
C ARG A 307 8.48 10.38 -21.02
N ALA A 308 8.77 11.45 -20.28
CA ALA A 308 10.05 12.14 -20.36
C ALA A 308 11.24 11.26 -19.98
N LEU A 309 11.07 10.35 -19.01
CA LEU A 309 12.08 9.34 -18.67
C LEU A 309 12.35 8.40 -19.84
N LEU A 310 11.28 7.88 -20.49
CA LEU A 310 11.44 6.96 -21.64
C LEU A 310 12.09 7.64 -22.84
N GLU A 311 11.75 8.89 -23.14
CA GLU A 311 12.39 9.69 -24.20
C GLU A 311 13.91 9.83 -23.97
N LYS A 312 14.35 10.06 -22.73
CA LYS A 312 15.76 10.08 -22.39
C LYS A 312 16.45 8.74 -22.68
N TRP A 313 15.82 7.63 -22.29
CA TRP A 313 16.35 6.31 -22.54
C TRP A 313 16.34 5.94 -24.03
N ASP A 314 15.33 6.39 -24.80
CA ASP A 314 15.27 6.22 -26.25
C ASP A 314 16.45 6.92 -26.93
N THR A 315 16.71 8.17 -26.54
CA THR A 315 17.85 8.95 -27.07
C THR A 315 19.19 8.30 -26.73
N TYR A 316 19.34 7.83 -25.48
CA TYR A 316 20.55 7.14 -25.03
C TYR A 316 20.79 5.84 -25.80
N ALA A 317 19.77 5.01 -25.97
CA ALA A 317 19.87 3.72 -26.67
C ALA A 317 20.16 3.89 -28.17
N ALA A 318 19.64 4.97 -28.80
CA ALA A 318 19.95 5.28 -30.20
C ALA A 318 21.42 5.67 -30.38
N ALA A 319 21.94 6.56 -29.51
CA ALA A 319 23.33 7.00 -29.56
C ALA A 319 24.33 5.85 -29.29
N SER A 320 23.97 4.90 -28.40
CA SER A 320 24.81 3.72 -28.12
C SER A 320 24.94 2.78 -29.32
N LYS A 321 23.87 2.59 -30.09
CA LYS A 321 23.89 1.76 -31.30
C LYS A 321 24.74 2.37 -32.43
N GLU A 322 24.76 3.68 -32.56
CA GLU A 322 25.62 4.38 -33.54
C GLU A 322 27.09 4.23 -33.20
N SER A 323 27.47 4.22 -31.92
CA SER A 323 28.85 4.04 -31.48
C SER A 323 29.38 2.59 -31.62
N ASP A 324 28.51 1.59 -31.63
CA ASP A 324 28.90 0.18 -31.79
C ASP A 324 29.04 -0.24 -33.28
N ASN A 325 28.51 0.56 -34.21
CA ASN A 325 28.56 0.30 -35.66
C ASN A 325 29.61 1.15 -36.41
N GLY A 326 30.38 1.99 -35.73
CA GLY A 326 31.45 2.83 -36.26
C GLY A 326 32.82 2.39 -35.75
#